data_05c6e216e1baacd859b6083e7c588c43
#
_entry.id   05c6e216e1baacd859b6083e7c588c43
#
_cell.length_a   1.000
_cell.length_b   1.000
_cell.length_c   1.000
_cell.angle_alpha   90.00
_cell.angle_beta   90.00
_cell.angle_gamma   90.00
#
_symmetry.space_group_name_H-M   'P 1'
#
loop_
_entity.id
_entity.type
_entity.pdbx_description
1 polymer ?
#
loop_
_entity_poly.entity_id
_entity_poly.type
_entity_poly.pdbx_seq_one_letter_code
_entity_poly.pdbx_strand_id
1 'polypeptide(L)'
;MHFTRSRQGHLAGIFGMLALFGAGCGSNQSSANAYVTLQWDIFDVGDTAMNSPLTCADVGGGTIVLTSVNQATQMTYTDTFTCASGAGSSANLPSGTYSLTVSLYGDRTMYGNSTTLLYQVPYTQTLLSGPNPLPVVDFMVNSFVLGWQVTSGGLATTCTAVGGSYVELDVYFSGQTQATAYYLDCLGYNPAATLSIPMGTYNVQWQAFLVDANYQDVPGTAGTQLASYPVATGVQANLGTAYFAF
;
A
#
# COMPACT_ATOMS: atom_id res chain seq x y z
N MET A 1 17.31 -5.56 13.51
CA MET A 1 17.16 -4.15 13.89
C MET A 1 15.98 -4.04 14.82
N HIS A 2 16.21 -3.71 16.10
CA HIS A 2 15.13 -3.50 17.06
C HIS A 2 14.45 -2.17 16.78
N PHE A 3 13.23 -2.18 16.22
CA PHE A 3 12.38 -1.00 16.18
C PHE A 3 11.61 -0.88 17.50
N THR A 4 12.09 -0.01 18.37
CA THR A 4 11.36 0.38 19.58
C THR A 4 10.27 1.37 19.15
N ARG A 5 9.00 0.98 19.24
CA ARG A 5 7.85 1.85 18.99
C ARG A 5 7.79 2.96 20.04
N SER A 6 8.11 4.18 19.63
CA SER A 6 7.78 5.40 20.36
C SER A 6 6.39 5.88 19.91
N ARG A 7 5.42 5.84 20.82
CA ARG A 7 4.12 6.51 20.63
C ARG A 7 4.32 8.02 20.80
N GLN A 8 4.40 8.75 19.69
CA GLN A 8 4.24 10.21 19.75
C GLN A 8 2.80 10.57 19.38
N GLY A 9 2.09 11.12 20.39
CA GLY A 9 0.74 11.63 20.18
C GLY A 9 0.78 12.87 19.27
N HIS A 10 0.01 12.85 18.21
CA HIS A 10 -0.19 14.00 17.35
C HIS A 10 -1.11 15.00 18.03
N LEU A 11 -0.56 16.14 18.47
CA LEU A 11 -1.31 17.34 18.84
C LEU A 11 -1.78 18.02 17.55
N ALA A 12 -3.10 18.05 17.35
CA ALA A 12 -3.73 18.80 16.27
C ALA A 12 -3.53 20.30 16.47
N GLY A 13 -2.66 20.89 15.66
CA GLY A 13 -2.48 22.35 15.59
C GLY A 13 -3.58 22.97 14.73
N ILE A 14 -4.53 23.66 15.35
CA ILE A 14 -5.53 24.48 14.65
C ILE A 14 -4.86 25.77 14.20
N PHE A 15 -4.59 25.93 12.92
CA PHE A 15 -4.21 27.21 12.31
C PHE A 15 -5.47 27.99 11.91
N GLY A 16 -5.83 28.97 12.70
CA GLY A 16 -6.83 29.96 12.37
C GLY A 16 -6.26 30.98 11.37
N MET A 17 -6.74 30.98 10.13
CA MET A 17 -6.50 32.06 9.17
C MET A 17 -7.60 33.09 9.26
N LEU A 18 -7.21 34.31 9.68
CA LEU A 18 -8.05 35.52 9.61
C LEU A 18 -8.20 35.95 8.15
N ALA A 19 -9.41 35.90 7.59
CA ALA A 19 -9.74 36.46 6.29
C ALA A 19 -10.14 37.93 6.43
N LEU A 20 -9.37 38.81 5.83
CA LEU A 20 -9.72 40.23 5.60
C LEU A 20 -10.73 40.35 4.44
N PHE A 21 -11.93 40.81 4.76
CA PHE A 21 -12.94 41.12 3.74
C PHE A 21 -12.65 42.47 3.12
N GLY A 22 -12.26 42.47 1.85
CA GLY A 22 -12.28 43.66 0.97
C GLY A 22 -13.55 43.64 0.13
N ALA A 23 -14.47 44.56 0.41
CA ALA A 23 -15.65 44.77 -0.44
C ALA A 23 -15.26 45.52 -1.72
N GLY A 24 -15.27 44.83 -2.88
CA GLY A 24 -15.14 45.39 -4.21
C GLY A 24 -16.29 44.90 -5.09
N CYS A 25 -17.33 45.71 -5.31
CA CYS A 25 -18.35 45.48 -6.34
C CYS A 25 -17.73 45.61 -7.74
N GLY A 26 -17.36 44.48 -8.33
CA GLY A 26 -17.06 44.36 -9.75
C GLY A 26 -17.68 43.06 -10.21
N SER A 27 -18.68 43.11 -11.10
CA SER A 27 -19.33 41.93 -11.70
C SER A 27 -18.42 41.28 -12.74
N ASN A 28 -17.30 40.71 -12.27
CA ASN A 28 -16.62 39.64 -12.95
C ASN A 28 -17.08 38.37 -12.22
N GLN A 29 -17.82 37.50 -12.91
CA GLN A 29 -17.99 36.13 -12.49
C GLN A 29 -16.56 35.54 -12.44
N SER A 30 -15.86 35.74 -11.34
CA SER A 30 -14.73 34.91 -11.01
C SER A 30 -15.31 33.49 -10.92
N SER A 31 -14.97 32.65 -11.88
CA SER A 31 -15.21 31.21 -11.78
C SER A 31 -14.67 30.81 -10.42
N ALA A 32 -15.59 30.64 -9.47
CA ALA A 32 -15.25 30.40 -8.10
C ALA A 32 -14.47 29.08 -8.06
N ASN A 33 -13.19 29.17 -7.75
CA ASN A 33 -12.28 28.04 -7.73
C ASN A 33 -12.69 27.09 -6.61
N ALA A 34 -13.05 25.88 -6.98
CA ALA A 34 -13.21 24.76 -6.09
C ALA A 34 -11.86 24.04 -5.94
N TYR A 35 -11.62 23.39 -4.82
CA TYR A 35 -10.50 22.44 -4.67
C TYR A 35 -10.90 21.31 -3.74
N VAL A 36 -10.34 20.13 -3.98
CA VAL A 36 -10.57 18.93 -3.16
C VAL A 36 -9.51 18.89 -2.08
N THR A 37 -9.92 18.63 -0.83
CA THR A 37 -9.01 18.29 0.26
C THR A 37 -9.20 16.84 0.64
N LEU A 38 -8.11 16.11 0.84
CA LEU A 38 -8.11 14.69 1.17
C LEU A 38 -7.12 14.36 2.27
N GLN A 39 -7.46 13.35 3.05
CA GLN A 39 -6.61 12.67 4.02
C GLN A 39 -6.70 11.19 3.73
N TRP A 40 -5.68 10.42 4.10
CA TRP A 40 -5.68 8.99 3.88
C TRP A 40 -5.03 8.22 5.00
N ASP A 41 -5.54 7.02 5.18
CA ASP A 41 -4.98 5.96 6.00
C ASP A 41 -4.77 4.70 5.14
N ILE A 42 -3.89 3.82 5.57
CA ILE A 42 -3.58 2.58 4.84
C ILE A 42 -3.74 1.43 5.82
N PHE A 43 -4.43 0.38 5.38
CA PHE A 43 -4.67 -0.84 6.16
C PHE A 43 -4.38 -2.08 5.32
N ASP A 44 -3.95 -3.16 5.94
CA ASP A 44 -3.97 -4.47 5.30
C ASP A 44 -5.42 -4.96 5.15
N VAL A 45 -5.75 -5.55 4.02
CA VAL A 45 -7.10 -6.09 3.77
C VAL A 45 -7.51 -7.18 4.78
N GLY A 46 -6.55 -7.81 5.46
CA GLY A 46 -6.76 -8.74 6.55
C GLY A 46 -7.12 -8.08 7.89
N ASP A 47 -6.84 -6.78 8.07
CA ASP A 47 -7.25 -6.01 9.25
C ASP A 47 -8.66 -5.46 9.09
N THR A 48 -9.65 -6.34 9.18
CA THR A 48 -11.08 -5.97 9.02
C THR A 48 -11.59 -5.00 10.08
N ALA A 49 -10.87 -4.84 11.18
CA ALA A 49 -11.21 -3.91 12.26
C ALA A 49 -10.57 -2.52 12.09
N MET A 50 -9.68 -2.35 11.10
CA MET A 50 -8.94 -1.10 10.82
C MET A 50 -8.28 -0.48 12.06
N ASN A 51 -7.73 -1.32 12.93
CA ASN A 51 -7.15 -0.88 14.20
C ASN A 51 -5.63 -0.60 14.12
N SER A 52 -5.00 -1.02 13.03
CA SER A 52 -3.54 -0.97 12.87
C SER A 52 -3.18 -0.31 11.52
N PRO A 53 -3.26 1.03 11.43
CA PRO A 53 -2.88 1.72 10.20
C PRO A 53 -1.40 1.46 9.90
N LEU A 54 -1.13 1.19 8.63
CA LEU A 54 0.21 1.00 8.08
C LEU A 54 0.77 2.35 7.64
N THR A 55 2.09 2.48 7.64
CA THR A 55 2.75 3.62 7.02
C THR A 55 2.98 3.36 5.52
N CYS A 56 3.24 4.42 4.76
CA CYS A 56 3.62 4.28 3.36
C CYS A 56 4.85 3.39 3.16
N ALA A 57 5.81 3.44 4.10
CA ALA A 57 6.99 2.60 4.04
C ALA A 57 6.67 1.11 4.27
N ASP A 58 5.72 0.81 5.17
CA ASP A 58 5.33 -0.58 5.46
C ASP A 58 4.68 -1.27 4.25
N VAL A 59 4.11 -0.50 3.34
CA VAL A 59 3.40 -1.02 2.16
C VAL A 59 4.14 -0.78 0.85
N GLY A 60 5.33 -0.18 0.90
CA GLY A 60 6.06 0.22 -0.31
C GLY A 60 5.32 1.27 -1.14
N GLY A 61 4.44 2.06 -0.50
CA GLY A 61 3.70 3.12 -1.16
C GLY A 61 4.57 4.38 -1.36
N GLY A 62 4.52 4.96 -2.56
CA GLY A 62 5.30 6.15 -2.92
C GLY A 62 4.44 7.38 -3.16
N THR A 63 3.35 7.24 -3.89
CA THR A 63 2.61 8.36 -4.45
C THR A 63 1.11 8.16 -4.35
N ILE A 64 0.39 9.22 -3.94
CA ILE A 64 -1.06 9.31 -4.05
C ILE A 64 -1.40 10.17 -5.26
N VAL A 65 -2.31 9.71 -6.11
CA VAL A 65 -2.79 10.43 -7.29
C VAL A 65 -4.30 10.66 -7.17
N LEU A 66 -4.72 11.91 -7.22
CA LEU A 66 -6.13 12.29 -7.37
C LEU A 66 -6.40 12.57 -8.85
N THR A 67 -7.24 11.76 -9.47
CA THR A 67 -7.77 12.00 -10.80
C THR A 67 -9.20 12.52 -10.70
N SER A 68 -9.47 13.69 -11.27
CA SER A 68 -10.76 14.40 -11.24
C SER A 68 -11.31 14.57 -12.66
N VAL A 69 -12.40 13.89 -12.98
CA VAL A 69 -13.06 14.00 -14.30
C VAL A 69 -14.36 14.76 -14.15
N ASN A 70 -14.46 15.95 -14.77
CA ASN A 70 -15.68 16.73 -14.79
C ASN A 70 -16.73 16.03 -15.67
N GLN A 71 -17.88 15.70 -15.08
CA GLN A 71 -18.90 14.90 -15.77
C GLN A 71 -19.57 15.64 -16.94
N ALA A 72 -19.64 16.97 -16.89
CA ALA A 72 -20.27 17.77 -17.95
C ALA A 72 -19.32 18.01 -19.13
N THR A 73 -18.03 18.28 -18.86
CA THR A 73 -17.06 18.67 -19.90
C THR A 73 -16.14 17.52 -20.30
N GLN A 74 -16.11 16.41 -19.52
CA GLN A 74 -15.17 15.28 -19.66
C GLN A 74 -13.70 15.69 -19.52
N MET A 75 -13.41 16.88 -19.01
CA MET A 75 -12.05 17.33 -18.74
C MET A 75 -11.49 16.58 -17.53
N THR A 76 -10.26 16.11 -17.68
CA THR A 76 -9.53 15.38 -16.63
C THR A 76 -8.45 16.28 -16.03
N TYR A 77 -8.37 16.27 -14.71
CA TYR A 77 -7.35 16.94 -13.91
C TYR A 77 -6.65 15.90 -13.06
N THR A 78 -5.35 16.07 -12.83
CA THR A 78 -4.55 15.13 -12.06
C THR A 78 -3.65 15.88 -11.10
N ASP A 79 -3.75 15.54 -9.82
CA ASP A 79 -2.89 16.05 -8.76
C ASP A 79 -2.13 14.88 -8.12
N THR A 80 -0.88 15.12 -7.72
CA THR A 80 0.02 14.11 -7.19
C THR A 80 0.56 14.53 -5.84
N PHE A 81 0.50 13.64 -4.87
CA PHE A 81 0.97 13.87 -3.50
C PHE A 81 1.95 12.78 -3.09
N THR A 82 2.90 13.14 -2.23
CA THR A 82 3.75 12.15 -1.59
C THR A 82 2.92 11.35 -0.58
N CYS A 83 2.97 10.04 -0.63
CA CYS A 83 2.21 9.18 0.27
C CYS A 83 2.45 9.54 1.76
N ALA A 84 3.70 9.79 2.14
CA ALA A 84 4.08 10.10 3.52
C ALA A 84 3.52 11.43 4.06
N SER A 85 2.91 12.30 3.23
CA SER A 85 2.30 13.54 3.73
C SER A 85 0.99 13.32 4.48
N GLY A 86 0.31 12.20 4.30
CA GLY A 86 -0.95 11.84 4.97
C GLY A 86 -2.17 12.69 4.57
N ALA A 87 -1.95 13.77 3.82
CA ALA A 87 -2.98 14.69 3.37
C ALA A 87 -2.55 15.46 2.12
N GLY A 88 -3.53 16.01 1.38
CA GLY A 88 -3.28 16.81 0.21
C GLY A 88 -4.44 17.74 -0.15
N SER A 89 -4.16 18.69 -1.04
CA SER A 89 -5.18 19.55 -1.65
C SER A 89 -4.92 19.65 -3.14
N SER A 90 -5.98 19.47 -3.96
CA SER A 90 -5.87 19.61 -5.40
C SER A 90 -5.54 21.05 -5.83
N ALA A 91 -5.10 21.20 -7.06
CA ALA A 91 -5.16 22.50 -7.75
C ALA A 91 -6.62 22.98 -7.87
N ASN A 92 -6.78 24.24 -8.24
CA ASN A 92 -8.11 24.83 -8.45
C ASN A 92 -8.83 24.17 -9.62
N LEU A 93 -10.07 23.76 -9.38
CA LEU A 93 -10.98 23.15 -10.34
C LEU A 93 -12.19 24.06 -10.59
N PRO A 94 -12.78 24.06 -11.78
CA PRO A 94 -14.11 24.66 -11.99
C PRO A 94 -15.16 24.00 -11.10
N SER A 95 -16.15 24.76 -10.63
CA SER A 95 -17.28 24.16 -9.90
C SER A 95 -18.07 23.22 -10.81
N GLY A 96 -18.58 22.12 -10.28
CA GLY A 96 -19.33 21.11 -11.05
C GLY A 96 -19.32 19.74 -10.42
N THR A 97 -19.95 18.76 -11.06
CA THR A 97 -19.95 17.38 -10.61
C THR A 97 -18.79 16.61 -11.23
N TYR A 98 -18.06 15.92 -10.39
CA TYR A 98 -16.84 15.16 -10.75
C TYR A 98 -16.94 13.69 -10.36
N SER A 99 -16.40 12.85 -11.24
CA SER A 99 -15.93 11.51 -10.85
C SER A 99 -14.49 11.66 -10.40
N LEU A 100 -14.23 11.30 -9.14
CA LEU A 100 -12.92 11.39 -8.50
C LEU A 100 -12.38 9.99 -8.27
N THR A 101 -11.09 9.79 -8.50
CA THR A 101 -10.39 8.54 -8.15
C THR A 101 -9.14 8.88 -7.37
N VAL A 102 -9.02 8.37 -6.16
CA VAL A 102 -7.81 8.50 -5.35
C VAL A 102 -7.06 7.16 -5.41
N SER A 103 -5.84 7.19 -5.92
CA SER A 103 -5.03 6.00 -6.19
C SER A 103 -3.72 6.02 -5.42
N LEU A 104 -3.38 4.91 -4.77
CA LEU A 104 -2.08 4.68 -4.15
C LEU A 104 -1.19 3.90 -5.12
N TYR A 105 -0.03 4.46 -5.44
CA TYR A 105 0.98 3.82 -6.29
C TYR A 105 2.22 3.44 -5.49
N GLY A 106 2.84 2.34 -5.89
CA GLY A 106 4.07 1.81 -5.31
C GLY A 106 5.28 2.70 -5.51
N ASP A 107 6.24 2.62 -4.59
CA ASP A 107 7.55 3.25 -4.73
C ASP A 107 8.35 2.58 -5.85
N ARG A 108 8.97 3.40 -6.67
CA ARG A 108 9.77 2.95 -7.82
C ARG A 108 10.93 2.03 -7.41
N THR A 109 11.50 2.25 -6.23
CA THR A 109 12.64 1.46 -5.74
C THR A 109 12.24 0.03 -5.39
N MET A 110 10.97 -0.19 -4.98
CA MET A 110 10.47 -1.50 -4.58
C MET A 110 9.82 -2.29 -5.72
N TYR A 111 9.15 -1.59 -6.64
CA TYR A 111 8.36 -2.24 -7.72
C TYR A 111 8.99 -2.06 -9.11
N GLY A 112 10.18 -1.48 -9.19
CA GLY A 112 10.86 -1.23 -10.47
C GLY A 112 10.25 -0.12 -11.33
N ASN A 113 9.04 0.32 -11.02
CA ASN A 113 8.38 1.46 -11.68
C ASN A 113 7.38 2.14 -10.74
N SER A 114 7.17 3.45 -10.93
CA SER A 114 6.24 4.26 -10.13
C SER A 114 4.77 4.12 -10.56
N THR A 115 4.45 3.23 -11.49
CA THR A 115 3.09 3.04 -12.03
C THR A 115 2.39 1.81 -11.46
N THR A 116 3.00 1.08 -10.54
CA THR A 116 2.36 -0.07 -9.89
C THR A 116 1.24 0.41 -9.00
N LEU A 117 -0.01 0.14 -9.41
CA LEU A 117 -1.19 0.48 -8.64
C LEU A 117 -1.35 -0.51 -7.49
N LEU A 118 -1.36 -0.01 -6.26
CA LEU A 118 -1.55 -0.82 -5.04
C LEU A 118 -3.02 -0.84 -4.62
N TYR A 119 -3.69 0.31 -4.67
CA TYR A 119 -5.12 0.41 -4.38
C TYR A 119 -5.73 1.68 -4.97
N GLN A 120 -7.06 1.69 -5.15
CA GLN A 120 -7.79 2.90 -5.58
C GLN A 120 -9.20 2.95 -4.99
N VAL A 121 -9.66 4.17 -4.72
CA VAL A 121 -11.00 4.45 -4.19
C VAL A 121 -11.71 5.47 -5.09
N PRO A 122 -12.87 5.12 -5.67
CA PRO A 122 -13.66 6.04 -6.48
C PRO A 122 -14.64 6.84 -5.61
N TYR A 123 -14.89 8.10 -6.01
CA TYR A 123 -15.91 8.98 -5.45
C TYR A 123 -16.68 9.69 -6.56
N THR A 124 -17.88 10.15 -6.23
CA THR A 124 -18.60 11.15 -7.05
C THR A 124 -19.00 12.29 -6.14
N GLN A 125 -18.61 13.51 -6.51
CA GLN A 125 -18.89 14.68 -5.69
C GLN A 125 -19.19 15.91 -6.56
N THR A 126 -20.14 16.74 -6.11
CA THR A 126 -20.34 18.08 -6.67
C THR A 126 -19.45 19.05 -5.91
N LEU A 127 -18.48 19.63 -6.63
CA LEU A 127 -17.56 20.61 -6.08
C LEU A 127 -18.19 22.00 -6.13
N LEU A 128 -18.26 22.61 -4.95
CA LEU A 128 -18.67 23.99 -4.77
C LEU A 128 -17.43 24.88 -4.64
N SER A 129 -17.63 26.19 -4.76
CA SER A 129 -16.57 27.17 -4.50
C SER A 129 -15.91 26.96 -3.13
N GLY A 130 -14.58 26.97 -3.09
CA GLY A 130 -13.79 26.78 -1.89
C GLY A 130 -13.41 25.31 -1.65
N PRO A 131 -13.11 24.94 -0.39
CA PRO A 131 -12.66 23.59 -0.03
C PRO A 131 -13.81 22.58 -0.10
N ASN A 132 -13.55 21.45 -0.70
CA ASN A 132 -14.46 20.30 -0.79
C ASN A 132 -13.78 19.08 -0.18
N PRO A 133 -13.96 18.83 1.12
CA PRO A 133 -13.33 17.70 1.78
C PRO A 133 -13.91 16.37 1.29
N LEU A 134 -13.05 15.40 1.01
CA LEU A 134 -13.43 13.99 0.93
C LEU A 134 -13.48 13.40 2.34
N PRO A 135 -14.25 12.31 2.56
CA PRO A 135 -14.02 11.43 3.70
C PRO A 135 -12.56 10.99 3.75
N VAL A 136 -12.08 10.54 4.91
CA VAL A 136 -10.76 9.89 4.97
C VAL A 136 -10.74 8.73 3.98
N VAL A 137 -9.70 8.68 3.17
CA VAL A 137 -9.52 7.65 2.13
C VAL A 137 -8.81 6.47 2.73
N ASP A 138 -9.53 5.38 3.00
CA ASP A 138 -8.94 4.15 3.52
C ASP A 138 -8.45 3.28 2.36
N PHE A 139 -7.14 3.13 2.24
CA PHE A 139 -6.52 2.22 1.26
C PHE A 139 -6.38 0.83 1.88
N MET A 140 -7.20 -0.11 1.41
CA MET A 140 -7.18 -1.52 1.82
C MET A 140 -6.20 -2.30 0.95
N VAL A 141 -4.91 -2.23 1.25
CA VAL A 141 -3.86 -2.88 0.45
C VAL A 141 -3.81 -4.38 0.73
N ASN A 142 -3.44 -5.15 -0.29
CA ASN A 142 -3.27 -6.59 -0.17
C ASN A 142 -1.79 -6.94 0.00
N SER A 143 -1.51 -8.05 0.68
CA SER A 143 -0.18 -8.62 0.89
C SER A 143 -0.22 -10.13 0.73
N PHE A 144 0.92 -10.77 0.45
CA PHE A 144 1.04 -12.22 0.62
C PHE A 144 1.25 -12.54 2.09
N VAL A 145 0.55 -13.54 2.58
CA VAL A 145 0.74 -14.09 3.92
C VAL A 145 1.25 -15.50 3.80
N LEU A 146 2.39 -15.78 4.42
CA LEU A 146 3.02 -17.08 4.41
C LEU A 146 3.35 -17.52 5.84
N GLY A 147 2.95 -18.74 6.19
CA GLY A 147 3.45 -19.45 7.35
C GLY A 147 4.63 -20.34 6.96
N TRP A 148 5.43 -20.79 7.95
CA TRP A 148 6.47 -21.77 7.72
C TRP A 148 6.67 -22.71 8.92
N GLN A 149 7.17 -23.90 8.62
CA GLN A 149 7.61 -24.87 9.60
C GLN A 149 8.99 -25.39 9.23
N VAL A 150 9.87 -25.48 10.23
CA VAL A 150 11.24 -26.00 10.08
C VAL A 150 11.38 -27.26 10.91
N THR A 151 11.95 -28.30 10.31
CA THR A 151 12.26 -29.56 11.00
C THR A 151 13.72 -29.94 10.80
N SER A 152 14.33 -30.58 11.79
CA SER A 152 15.67 -31.16 11.69
C SER A 152 15.64 -32.58 12.28
N GLY A 153 16.09 -33.56 11.49
CA GLY A 153 15.98 -34.98 11.87
C GLY A 153 14.54 -35.44 12.13
N GLY A 154 13.54 -34.79 11.49
CA GLY A 154 12.11 -35.07 11.66
C GLY A 154 11.48 -34.43 12.90
N LEU A 155 12.19 -33.62 13.68
CA LEU A 155 11.68 -32.89 14.84
C LEU A 155 11.52 -31.40 14.50
N ALA A 156 10.43 -30.81 15.02
CA ALA A 156 10.20 -29.35 14.85
C ALA A 156 11.34 -28.54 15.49
N THR A 157 11.81 -27.52 14.79
CA THR A 157 12.88 -26.66 15.26
C THR A 157 12.63 -25.21 14.79
N THR A 158 13.53 -24.27 15.12
CA THR A 158 13.44 -22.86 14.68
C THR A 158 14.33 -22.63 13.48
N CYS A 159 14.02 -21.61 12.68
CA CYS A 159 14.89 -21.19 11.57
C CYS A 159 16.34 -20.96 12.03
N THR A 160 16.51 -20.27 13.15
CA THR A 160 17.82 -19.90 13.67
C THR A 160 18.65 -21.09 14.13
N ALA A 161 17.99 -22.17 14.61
CA ALA A 161 18.67 -23.39 15.02
C ALA A 161 19.34 -24.12 13.84
N VAL A 162 18.88 -23.87 12.62
CA VAL A 162 19.44 -24.44 11.39
C VAL A 162 20.23 -23.41 10.56
N GLY A 163 20.47 -22.21 11.14
CA GLY A 163 21.25 -21.15 10.47
C GLY A 163 20.44 -20.17 9.62
N GLY A 164 19.11 -20.30 9.60
CA GLY A 164 18.22 -19.38 8.86
C GLY A 164 18.00 -18.07 9.60
N SER A 165 17.89 -16.99 8.85
CA SER A 165 17.53 -15.63 9.33
C SER A 165 16.22 -15.15 8.73
N TYR A 166 15.96 -15.49 7.48
CA TYR A 166 14.77 -15.10 6.74
C TYR A 166 14.18 -16.29 5.98
N VAL A 167 12.87 -16.21 5.74
CA VAL A 167 12.21 -16.97 4.67
C VAL A 167 12.13 -16.04 3.47
N GLU A 168 12.84 -16.38 2.40
CA GLU A 168 12.73 -15.74 1.10
C GLU A 168 11.53 -16.32 0.36
N LEU A 169 10.59 -15.46 -0.02
CA LEU A 169 9.42 -15.81 -0.82
C LEU A 169 9.59 -15.24 -2.22
N ASP A 170 9.86 -16.11 -3.16
CA ASP A 170 9.96 -15.78 -4.58
C ASP A 170 8.59 -15.85 -5.24
N VAL A 171 8.13 -14.74 -5.79
CA VAL A 171 6.83 -14.64 -6.47
C VAL A 171 7.00 -14.25 -7.92
N TYR A 172 6.50 -15.10 -8.82
CA TYR A 172 6.46 -14.86 -10.26
C TYR A 172 5.06 -14.38 -10.65
N PHE A 173 4.94 -13.10 -10.93
CA PHE A 173 3.68 -12.54 -11.44
C PHE A 173 3.44 -13.02 -12.89
N SER A 174 2.17 -13.15 -13.27
CA SER A 174 1.78 -13.62 -14.60
C SER A 174 2.49 -12.84 -15.71
N GLY A 175 3.18 -13.57 -16.61
CA GLY A 175 3.95 -13.00 -17.71
C GLY A 175 5.37 -12.51 -17.36
N GLN A 176 5.79 -12.61 -16.11
CA GLN A 176 7.16 -12.32 -15.69
C GLN A 176 8.01 -13.60 -15.68
N THR A 177 9.28 -13.46 -16.09
CA THR A 177 10.29 -14.53 -16.05
C THR A 177 11.22 -14.43 -14.85
N GLN A 178 11.19 -13.30 -14.14
CA GLN A 178 11.96 -13.07 -12.91
C GLN A 178 11.02 -13.01 -11.72
N ALA A 179 11.45 -13.61 -10.63
CA ALA A 179 10.73 -13.49 -9.35
C ALA A 179 10.89 -12.10 -8.74
N THR A 180 9.87 -11.69 -7.99
CA THR A 180 10.01 -10.65 -6.97
C THR A 180 10.25 -11.35 -5.65
N ALA A 181 11.40 -11.10 -5.02
CA ALA A 181 11.75 -11.71 -3.74
C ALA A 181 11.25 -10.85 -2.59
N TYR A 182 10.61 -11.50 -1.62
CA TYR A 182 10.18 -10.91 -0.35
C TYR A 182 10.87 -11.65 0.79
N TYR A 183 11.37 -10.91 1.79
CA TYR A 183 12.10 -11.48 2.92
C TYR A 183 11.28 -11.35 4.20
N LEU A 184 10.88 -12.49 4.78
CA LEU A 184 10.11 -12.58 6.01
C LEU A 184 11.04 -12.97 7.16
N ASP A 185 11.07 -12.17 8.23
CA ASP A 185 11.95 -12.41 9.37
C ASP A 185 11.56 -13.70 10.12
N CYS A 186 12.49 -14.64 10.23
CA CYS A 186 12.33 -15.89 10.96
C CYS A 186 12.06 -15.73 12.47
N LEU A 187 12.49 -14.61 13.05
CA LEU A 187 12.23 -14.27 14.46
C LEU A 187 10.94 -13.47 14.64
N GLY A 188 10.32 -13.06 13.53
CA GLY A 188 9.09 -12.31 13.52
C GLY A 188 7.84 -13.15 13.78
N TYR A 189 6.70 -12.58 13.45
CA TYR A 189 5.44 -13.31 13.51
C TYR A 189 5.39 -14.40 12.43
N ASN A 190 4.81 -15.55 12.78
CA ASN A 190 4.58 -16.64 11.85
C ASN A 190 3.11 -17.09 12.00
N PRO A 191 2.23 -16.92 11.00
CA PRO A 191 2.54 -16.43 9.64
C PRO A 191 2.92 -14.94 9.59
N ALA A 192 3.70 -14.56 8.57
CA ALA A 192 4.09 -13.17 8.31
C ALA A 192 3.51 -12.66 6.99
N ALA A 193 3.34 -11.34 6.90
CA ALA A 193 2.89 -10.65 5.70
C ALA A 193 4.08 -9.98 4.97
N THR A 194 4.02 -9.98 3.63
CA THR A 194 4.93 -9.21 2.78
C THR A 194 4.56 -7.74 2.78
N LEU A 195 5.31 -6.93 2.04
CA LEU A 195 4.85 -5.61 1.59
C LEU A 195 3.62 -5.76 0.66
N SER A 196 2.94 -4.64 0.39
CA SER A 196 1.77 -4.63 -0.50
C SER A 196 2.08 -5.22 -1.86
N ILE A 197 1.08 -5.85 -2.45
CA ILE A 197 1.15 -6.42 -3.79
C ILE A 197 0.25 -5.62 -4.73
N PRO A 198 0.50 -5.67 -6.07
CA PRO A 198 -0.30 -4.93 -7.04
C PRO A 198 -1.79 -5.25 -6.93
N MET A 199 -2.64 -4.21 -7.02
CA MET A 199 -4.09 -4.38 -7.08
C MET A 199 -4.49 -5.12 -8.35
N GLY A 200 -5.40 -6.09 -8.23
CA GLY A 200 -5.96 -6.80 -9.38
C GLY A 200 -6.39 -8.23 -9.08
N THR A 201 -6.87 -8.89 -10.12
CA THR A 201 -7.14 -10.33 -10.10
C THR A 201 -6.20 -11.00 -11.10
N TYR A 202 -5.30 -11.82 -10.59
CA TYR A 202 -4.28 -12.49 -11.40
C TYR A 202 -3.79 -13.76 -10.71
N ASN A 203 -3.01 -14.57 -11.42
CA ASN A 203 -2.34 -15.73 -10.84
C ASN A 203 -0.87 -15.42 -10.64
N VAL A 204 -0.32 -15.93 -9.55
CA VAL A 204 1.13 -15.95 -9.30
C VAL A 204 1.60 -17.40 -9.17
N GLN A 205 2.87 -17.63 -9.48
CA GLN A 205 3.59 -18.82 -9.04
C GLN A 205 4.54 -18.38 -7.94
N TRP A 206 4.69 -19.20 -6.90
CA TRP A 206 5.56 -18.88 -5.78
C TRP A 206 6.33 -20.11 -5.29
N GLN A 207 7.47 -19.85 -4.70
CA GLN A 207 8.27 -20.80 -3.95
C GLN A 207 8.94 -20.09 -2.79
N ALA A 208 9.35 -20.84 -1.76
CA ALA A 208 10.00 -20.25 -0.61
C ALA A 208 11.31 -20.99 -0.30
N PHE A 209 12.29 -20.24 0.19
CA PHE A 209 13.62 -20.72 0.58
C PHE A 209 13.91 -20.26 2.01
N LEU A 210 14.73 -21.01 2.73
CA LEU A 210 15.31 -20.54 3.99
C LEU A 210 16.69 -19.97 3.69
N VAL A 211 16.91 -18.70 4.05
CA VAL A 211 18.17 -18.00 3.78
C VAL A 211 18.82 -17.49 5.07
N ASP A 212 20.14 -17.35 5.06
CA ASP A 212 20.92 -16.81 6.16
C ASP A 212 20.88 -15.26 6.22
N ALA A 213 21.64 -14.66 7.12
CA ALA A 213 21.72 -13.20 7.26
C ALA A 213 22.40 -12.49 6.07
N ASN A 214 23.03 -13.21 5.16
CA ASN A 214 23.64 -12.71 3.94
C ASN A 214 22.77 -12.99 2.71
N TYR A 215 21.52 -13.44 2.92
CA TYR A 215 20.57 -13.82 1.85
C TYR A 215 21.08 -14.96 0.97
N GLN A 216 21.82 -15.90 1.57
CA GLN A 216 22.26 -17.11 0.91
C GLN A 216 21.45 -18.30 1.41
N ASP A 217 21.14 -19.23 0.50
CA ASP A 217 20.42 -20.45 0.86
C ASP A 217 21.10 -21.18 2.00
N VAL A 218 20.32 -21.55 3.02
CA VAL A 218 20.83 -22.40 4.11
C VAL A 218 21.16 -23.79 3.56
N PRO A 219 22.41 -24.26 3.69
CA PRO A 219 22.81 -25.56 3.15
C PRO A 219 21.95 -26.71 3.67
N GLY A 220 21.52 -27.61 2.78
CA GLY A 220 20.69 -28.75 3.11
C GLY A 220 19.19 -28.54 2.98
N THR A 221 18.71 -27.31 2.74
CA THR A 221 17.32 -27.09 2.33
C THR A 221 17.17 -27.19 0.83
N ALA A 222 16.15 -27.97 0.41
CA ALA A 222 15.53 -27.71 -0.89
C ALA A 222 14.50 -26.61 -0.69
N GLY A 223 14.43 -25.64 -1.59
CA GLY A 223 13.32 -24.71 -1.67
C GLY A 223 11.99 -25.47 -1.76
N THR A 224 10.90 -24.83 -1.40
CA THR A 224 9.57 -25.42 -1.61
C THR A 224 9.31 -25.63 -3.09
N GLN A 225 8.43 -26.56 -3.44
CA GLN A 225 8.02 -26.73 -4.84
C GLN A 225 7.27 -25.48 -5.30
N LEU A 226 7.43 -25.16 -6.57
CA LEU A 226 6.71 -24.06 -7.22
C LEU A 226 5.19 -24.31 -7.14
N ALA A 227 4.46 -23.41 -6.51
CA ALA A 227 3.02 -23.50 -6.33
C ALA A 227 2.32 -22.34 -7.02
N SER A 228 1.05 -22.53 -7.41
CA SER A 228 0.22 -21.48 -8.03
C SER A 228 -0.80 -20.97 -7.04
N TYR A 229 -1.05 -19.65 -7.05
CA TYR A 229 -2.05 -19.01 -6.20
C TYR A 229 -2.83 -17.94 -6.96
N PRO A 230 -4.18 -17.96 -6.91
CA PRO A 230 -5.02 -16.90 -7.46
C PRO A 230 -5.10 -15.72 -6.49
N VAL A 231 -4.66 -14.54 -6.93
CA VAL A 231 -4.80 -13.28 -6.19
C VAL A 231 -6.10 -12.60 -6.64
N ALA A 232 -6.86 -12.08 -5.68
CA ALA A 232 -8.06 -11.28 -5.95
C ALA A 232 -8.02 -9.98 -5.14
N THR A 233 -8.54 -8.90 -5.73
CA THR A 233 -8.68 -7.60 -5.06
C THR A 233 -9.56 -7.71 -3.82
N GLY A 234 -9.12 -7.13 -2.71
CA GLY A 234 -9.88 -7.08 -1.47
C GLY A 234 -9.94 -8.42 -0.71
N VAL A 235 -9.13 -9.40 -1.09
CA VAL A 235 -9.01 -10.70 -0.43
C VAL A 235 -7.56 -10.94 -0.03
N GLN A 236 -7.32 -11.27 1.25
CA GLN A 236 -5.97 -11.57 1.73
C GLN A 236 -5.37 -12.75 0.95
N ALA A 237 -4.16 -12.58 0.43
CA ALA A 237 -3.46 -13.58 -0.36
C ALA A 237 -2.68 -14.55 0.55
N ASN A 238 -3.40 -15.47 1.21
CA ASN A 238 -2.79 -16.45 2.12
C ASN A 238 -2.24 -17.65 1.35
N LEU A 239 -0.91 -17.71 1.23
CA LEU A 239 -0.19 -18.77 0.49
C LEU A 239 -0.11 -20.11 1.25
N GLY A 240 -0.54 -20.13 2.52
CA GLY A 240 -0.48 -21.34 3.35
C GLY A 240 0.83 -21.45 4.13
N THR A 241 1.41 -22.67 4.20
CA THR A 241 2.60 -22.96 5.01
C THR A 241 3.71 -23.57 4.13
N ALA A 242 4.90 -22.98 4.16
CA ALA A 242 6.11 -23.56 3.62
C ALA A 242 6.75 -24.55 4.63
N TYR A 243 7.30 -25.65 4.14
CA TYR A 243 7.93 -26.69 4.98
C TYR A 243 9.39 -26.84 4.59
N PHE A 244 10.27 -26.68 5.57
CA PHE A 244 11.72 -26.83 5.42
C PHE A 244 12.20 -28.00 6.28
N ALA A 245 12.87 -28.97 5.65
CA ALA A 245 13.39 -30.17 6.33
C ALA A 245 14.92 -30.25 6.16
N PHE A 246 15.62 -30.52 7.26
CA PHE A 246 17.08 -30.67 7.37
C PHE A 246 17.47 -32.04 7.89
#